data_1d19f50ed964b609959d8ed5cf382a17
#
_entry.id   1d19f50ed964b609959d8ed5cf382a17
#
_cell.length_a   1.000
_cell.length_b   1.000
_cell.length_c   1.000
_cell.angle_alpha   90.00
_cell.angle_beta   90.00
_cell.angle_gamma   90.00
#
_symmetry.space_group_name_H-M   'P 1'
#
loop_
_entity.id
_entity.type
_entity.pdbx_description
1 polymer ?
#
loop_
_entity_poly.entity_id
_entity_poly.type
_entity_poly.pdbx_seq_one_letter_code
_entity_poly.pdbx_strand_id
1 'polypeptide(L)'
;MLTARVRPGDARVVVDRARWHFVAPEQAGGPGRVRLEGGFQPGILYELTYTSQDPKVGGAGLAGIRDLLAYFRDHPFEGAPAPRHVLIFGISQSGRVIGRMMQDGLDVDESGRLAFEGAYLQVPGGGGSAGFNSRFAQPTRHPSTGASGSTLDHARDRFGNVPKIVIANTSTEYWNRDASLVTTTPDGMADVAPALNVRVYAFMGAQHYVGRSRARLPFVNCVSTTDHYLAMRALLLALEGWVRGTQAPPASAYPTLSEGTLLSVDGYRAAFPLGIGISPPAQNLREPRLDFGPRFALEGIADRVPPVEGAAYETRVPAPDADGNDRGGVRLVEMQVPVGTHTGAGGGTAAGRGGIHVA
;
A
#
# COMPACT_ATOMS: atom_id res chain seq x y z
N MET A 1 -7.27 -26.19 -8.70
CA MET A 1 -7.29 -26.56 -7.28
C MET A 1 -8.09 -25.52 -6.52
N LEU A 2 -8.98 -25.92 -5.59
CA LEU A 2 -9.65 -25.00 -4.67
C LEU A 2 -9.14 -25.30 -3.26
N THR A 3 -8.76 -24.26 -2.52
CA THR A 3 -8.32 -24.39 -1.13
C THR A 3 -9.16 -23.48 -0.23
N ALA A 4 -9.20 -23.79 1.05
CA ALA A 4 -9.91 -23.03 2.08
C ALA A 4 -9.01 -22.81 3.30
N ARG A 5 -9.12 -21.64 3.94
CA ARG A 5 -8.47 -21.33 5.23
C ARG A 5 -9.22 -20.19 5.94
N VAL A 6 -9.06 -20.07 7.24
CA VAL A 6 -9.73 -19.01 8.01
C VAL A 6 -8.98 -17.68 7.89
N ARG A 7 -7.64 -17.71 7.95
CA ARG A 7 -6.78 -16.53 7.94
C ARG A 7 -5.72 -16.66 6.84
N PRO A 8 -5.21 -15.54 6.32
CA PRO A 8 -4.15 -15.56 5.30
C PRO A 8 -2.90 -16.36 5.69
N GLY A 9 -2.52 -16.36 6.97
CA GLY A 9 -1.37 -17.13 7.49
C GLY A 9 -1.64 -18.59 7.86
N ASP A 10 -2.90 -19.04 7.79
CA ASP A 10 -3.23 -20.43 8.11
C ASP A 10 -2.84 -21.36 6.94
N ALA A 11 -2.60 -22.62 7.25
CA ALA A 11 -2.36 -23.64 6.22
C ALA A 11 -3.57 -23.76 5.27
N ARG A 12 -3.29 -23.89 3.98
CA ARG A 12 -4.33 -24.15 2.98
C ARG A 12 -4.83 -25.57 3.08
N VAL A 13 -6.12 -25.75 3.26
CA VAL A 13 -6.79 -27.05 3.19
C VAL A 13 -7.38 -27.23 1.80
N VAL A 14 -6.99 -28.29 1.11
CA VAL A 14 -7.50 -28.60 -0.23
C VAL A 14 -8.97 -29.02 -0.12
N VAL A 15 -9.84 -28.39 -0.87
CA VAL A 15 -11.24 -28.79 -1.03
C VAL A 15 -11.31 -29.91 -2.06
N ASP A 16 -11.94 -31.03 -1.71
CA ASP A 16 -12.08 -32.17 -2.61
C ASP A 16 -12.66 -31.72 -3.96
N ARG A 17 -12.02 -32.19 -5.03
CA ARG A 17 -12.38 -31.83 -6.40
C ARG A 17 -13.82 -32.23 -6.74
N ALA A 18 -14.34 -33.30 -6.18
CA ALA A 18 -15.71 -33.77 -6.38
C ALA A 18 -16.76 -32.79 -5.88
N ARG A 19 -16.41 -31.94 -4.90
CA ARG A 19 -17.32 -30.99 -4.26
C ARG A 19 -17.48 -29.65 -4.96
N TRP A 20 -16.73 -29.40 -6.01
CA TRP A 20 -16.83 -28.12 -6.72
C TRP A 20 -16.61 -28.29 -8.21
N HIS A 21 -17.20 -27.40 -9.00
CA HIS A 21 -17.07 -27.41 -10.46
C HIS A 21 -17.19 -26.00 -11.05
N PHE A 22 -16.62 -25.86 -12.22
CA PHE A 22 -16.82 -24.65 -13.01
C PHE A 22 -18.24 -24.66 -13.60
N VAL A 23 -18.88 -23.51 -13.57
CA VAL A 23 -20.18 -23.28 -14.18
C VAL A 23 -19.94 -22.44 -15.43
N ALA A 24 -20.51 -22.91 -16.55
CA ALA A 24 -20.42 -22.16 -17.80
C ALA A 24 -21.01 -20.75 -17.63
N PRO A 25 -20.45 -19.73 -18.27
CA PRO A 25 -21.01 -18.40 -18.27
C PRO A 25 -22.40 -18.42 -18.95
N GLU A 26 -23.32 -17.63 -18.43
CA GLU A 26 -24.69 -17.51 -18.98
C GLU A 26 -24.71 -16.91 -20.38
N GLN A 27 -23.70 -16.13 -20.71
CA GLN A 27 -23.50 -15.54 -22.03
C GLN A 27 -22.08 -15.81 -22.52
N ALA A 28 -21.91 -15.98 -23.82
CA ALA A 28 -20.58 -16.16 -24.41
C ALA A 28 -19.66 -14.99 -24.07
N GLY A 29 -18.48 -15.31 -23.53
CA GLY A 29 -17.51 -14.30 -23.05
C GLY A 29 -17.82 -13.72 -21.68
N GLY A 30 -18.86 -14.16 -20.99
CA GLY A 30 -19.18 -13.78 -19.64
C GLY A 30 -18.19 -14.36 -18.60
N PRO A 31 -18.24 -13.90 -17.34
CA PRO A 31 -17.35 -14.37 -16.29
C PRO A 31 -17.64 -15.83 -15.94
N GLY A 32 -16.59 -16.64 -15.88
CA GLY A 32 -16.67 -18.00 -15.34
C GLY A 32 -17.06 -17.97 -13.87
N ARG A 33 -17.83 -18.95 -13.44
CA ARG A 33 -18.25 -19.13 -12.04
C ARG A 33 -17.76 -20.45 -11.50
N VAL A 34 -17.67 -20.55 -10.20
CA VAL A 34 -17.41 -21.80 -9.48
C VAL A 34 -18.56 -22.06 -8.53
N ARG A 35 -19.06 -23.29 -8.54
CA ARG A 35 -20.05 -23.77 -7.59
C ARG A 35 -19.38 -24.74 -6.62
N LEU A 36 -19.58 -24.52 -5.34
CA LEU A 36 -19.17 -25.41 -4.26
C LEU A 36 -20.40 -26.07 -3.66
N GLU A 37 -20.36 -27.38 -3.51
CA GLU A 37 -21.40 -28.15 -2.81
C GLU A 37 -21.50 -27.69 -1.35
N GLY A 38 -22.71 -27.39 -0.92
CA GLY A 38 -22.97 -26.78 0.39
C GLY A 38 -22.70 -25.27 0.48
N GLY A 39 -22.23 -24.65 -0.62
CA GLY A 39 -21.96 -23.21 -0.73
C GLY A 39 -20.65 -22.79 -0.06
N PHE A 40 -20.26 -21.54 -0.33
CA PHE A 40 -19.11 -20.88 0.30
C PHE A 40 -19.52 -20.37 1.69
N GLN A 41 -18.75 -20.75 2.71
CA GLN A 41 -19.04 -20.40 4.10
C GLN A 41 -18.53 -18.98 4.41
N PRO A 42 -19.36 -18.13 5.07
CA PRO A 42 -18.90 -16.83 5.55
C PRO A 42 -17.70 -17.00 6.51
N GLY A 43 -16.73 -16.08 6.39
CA GLY A 43 -15.53 -16.12 7.27
C GLY A 43 -14.41 -17.05 6.80
N ILE A 44 -14.59 -17.81 5.74
CA ILE A 44 -13.56 -18.66 5.13
C ILE A 44 -12.99 -17.97 3.88
N LEU A 45 -11.68 -18.00 3.75
CA LEU A 45 -10.95 -17.63 2.54
C LEU A 45 -10.90 -18.83 1.61
N TYR A 46 -11.45 -18.67 0.43
CA TYR A 46 -11.33 -19.66 -0.64
C TYR A 46 -10.39 -19.13 -1.71
N GLU A 47 -9.44 -19.94 -2.14
CA GLU A 47 -8.46 -19.59 -3.18
C GLU A 47 -8.57 -20.61 -4.31
N LEU A 48 -8.84 -20.12 -5.52
CA LEU A 48 -8.94 -20.93 -6.73
C LEU A 48 -7.69 -20.75 -7.58
N THR A 49 -6.96 -21.85 -7.80
CA THR A 49 -5.86 -21.92 -8.77
C THR A 49 -6.28 -22.77 -9.95
N TYR A 50 -6.17 -22.23 -11.15
CA TYR A 50 -6.53 -22.93 -12.38
C TYR A 50 -5.63 -22.53 -13.55
N THR A 51 -5.53 -23.39 -14.54
CA THR A 51 -4.86 -23.09 -15.79
C THR A 51 -5.87 -22.51 -16.77
N SER A 52 -5.56 -21.39 -17.37
CA SER A 52 -6.35 -20.81 -18.46
C SER A 52 -5.62 -20.91 -19.77
N GLN A 53 -6.37 -20.90 -20.87
CA GLN A 53 -5.87 -20.87 -22.23
C GLN A 53 -6.00 -19.46 -22.80
N ASP A 54 -5.08 -19.07 -23.66
CA ASP A 54 -5.09 -17.82 -24.41
C ASP A 54 -5.39 -16.57 -23.51
N PRO A 55 -4.61 -16.32 -22.44
CA PRO A 55 -4.85 -15.18 -21.59
C PRO A 55 -4.65 -13.89 -22.41
N LYS A 56 -5.55 -12.93 -22.23
CA LYS A 56 -5.36 -11.61 -22.83
C LYS A 56 -4.12 -10.97 -22.24
N VAL A 57 -3.34 -10.32 -23.10
CA VAL A 57 -2.21 -9.50 -22.65
C VAL A 57 -2.74 -8.38 -21.75
N GLY A 58 -2.24 -8.35 -20.51
CA GLY A 58 -2.57 -7.33 -19.52
C GLY A 58 -1.32 -6.56 -19.11
N GLY A 59 -1.50 -5.45 -18.36
CA GLY A 59 -0.38 -4.68 -17.80
C GLY A 59 0.16 -3.56 -18.68
N ALA A 60 -0.14 -3.53 -19.96
CA ALA A 60 0.30 -2.47 -20.89
C ALA A 60 -0.15 -1.05 -20.48
N GLY A 61 -1.16 -0.94 -19.60
CA GLY A 61 -1.67 0.34 -19.11
C GLY A 61 -0.61 1.19 -18.39
N LEU A 62 0.37 0.58 -17.72
CA LEU A 62 1.45 1.33 -17.07
C LEU A 62 2.38 1.98 -18.10
N ALA A 63 2.76 1.25 -19.15
CA ALA A 63 3.49 1.80 -20.28
C ALA A 63 2.67 2.87 -21.00
N GLY A 64 1.35 2.62 -21.19
CA GLY A 64 0.45 3.61 -21.79
C GLY A 64 0.38 4.93 -21.00
N ILE A 65 0.42 4.89 -19.66
CA ILE A 65 0.52 6.11 -18.84
C ILE A 65 1.84 6.83 -19.12
N ARG A 66 2.96 6.13 -19.11
CA ARG A 66 4.28 6.68 -19.43
C ARG A 66 4.27 7.38 -20.80
N ASP A 67 3.79 6.68 -21.81
CA ASP A 67 3.79 7.16 -23.20
C ASP A 67 2.87 8.36 -23.38
N LEU A 68 1.72 8.35 -22.69
CA LEU A 68 0.78 9.49 -22.71
C LEU A 68 1.42 10.75 -22.08
N LEU A 69 2.14 10.60 -20.97
CA LEU A 69 2.85 11.71 -20.33
C LEU A 69 3.96 12.26 -21.25
N ALA A 70 4.73 11.36 -21.88
CA ALA A 70 5.75 11.74 -22.87
C ALA A 70 5.13 12.45 -24.08
N TYR A 71 4.01 11.92 -24.58
CA TYR A 71 3.29 12.53 -25.71
C TYR A 71 2.84 13.96 -25.41
N PHE A 72 2.17 14.21 -24.28
CA PHE A 72 1.69 15.55 -23.92
C PHE A 72 2.81 16.53 -23.61
N ARG A 73 3.98 16.06 -23.26
CA ARG A 73 5.16 16.92 -23.11
C ARG A 73 5.59 17.52 -24.45
N ASP A 74 5.57 16.73 -25.50
CA ASP A 74 6.01 17.13 -26.84
C ASP A 74 4.85 17.68 -27.72
N HIS A 75 3.59 17.36 -27.35
CA HIS A 75 2.37 17.76 -28.05
C HIS A 75 1.40 18.42 -27.08
N PRO A 76 1.65 19.67 -26.66
CA PRO A 76 0.77 20.36 -25.73
C PRO A 76 -0.62 20.56 -26.34
N PHE A 77 -1.64 20.69 -25.50
CA PHE A 77 -2.99 21.00 -25.96
C PHE A 77 -3.00 22.33 -26.69
N GLU A 78 -3.89 22.44 -27.69
CA GLU A 78 -4.04 23.66 -28.46
C GLU A 78 -4.26 24.87 -27.55
N GLY A 79 -3.46 25.93 -27.75
CA GLY A 79 -3.51 27.14 -26.92
C GLY A 79 -2.83 27.04 -25.55
N ALA A 80 -2.30 25.88 -25.16
CA ALA A 80 -1.56 25.71 -23.92
C ALA A 80 -0.04 25.74 -24.16
N PRO A 81 0.75 26.31 -23.24
CA PRO A 81 2.21 26.20 -23.32
C PRO A 81 2.65 24.74 -23.07
N ALA A 82 3.78 24.37 -23.66
CA ALA A 82 4.39 23.07 -23.37
C ALA A 82 4.71 22.93 -21.85
N PRO A 83 4.35 21.81 -21.24
CA PRO A 83 4.62 21.58 -19.82
C PRO A 83 6.14 21.52 -19.57
N ARG A 84 6.62 22.30 -18.62
CA ARG A 84 8.03 22.28 -18.19
C ARG A 84 8.33 21.12 -17.25
N HIS A 85 7.34 20.75 -16.45
CA HIS A 85 7.42 19.67 -15.47
C HIS A 85 6.12 18.88 -15.48
N VAL A 86 6.24 17.58 -15.28
CA VAL A 86 5.12 16.66 -15.13
C VAL A 86 5.13 16.10 -13.72
N LEU A 87 4.00 16.19 -13.06
CA LEU A 87 3.78 15.57 -11.75
C LEU A 87 2.74 14.48 -11.88
N ILE A 88 2.99 13.34 -11.23
CA ILE A 88 2.03 12.24 -11.14
C ILE A 88 1.54 12.11 -9.71
N PHE A 89 0.22 11.92 -9.54
CA PHE A 89 -0.42 11.83 -8.24
C PHE A 89 -1.33 10.60 -8.17
N GLY A 90 -1.26 9.87 -7.08
CA GLY A 90 -2.13 8.72 -6.86
C GLY A 90 -2.48 8.52 -5.40
N ILE A 91 -3.73 8.15 -5.15
CA ILE A 91 -4.25 7.86 -3.81
C ILE A 91 -4.46 6.35 -3.66
N SER A 92 -4.03 5.78 -2.52
CA SER A 92 -4.28 4.39 -2.17
C SER A 92 -3.74 3.43 -3.25
N GLN A 93 -4.60 2.68 -3.90
CA GLN A 93 -4.21 1.78 -4.99
C GLN A 93 -3.51 2.52 -6.14
N SER A 94 -3.97 3.71 -6.51
CA SER A 94 -3.33 4.51 -7.55
C SER A 94 -1.93 4.97 -7.15
N GLY A 95 -1.69 5.27 -5.85
CA GLY A 95 -0.35 5.52 -5.33
C GLY A 95 0.56 4.30 -5.49
N ARG A 96 0.04 3.10 -5.23
CA ARG A 96 0.77 1.85 -5.49
C ARG A 96 1.05 1.60 -6.98
N VAL A 97 0.12 1.99 -7.86
CA VAL A 97 0.33 1.93 -9.33
C VAL A 97 1.57 2.76 -9.72
N ILE A 98 1.65 3.99 -9.22
CA ILE A 98 2.80 4.86 -9.48
C ILE A 98 4.09 4.24 -8.93
N GLY A 99 4.06 3.74 -7.69
CA GLY A 99 5.19 3.02 -7.10
C GLY A 99 5.63 1.85 -7.97
N ARG A 100 4.68 1.10 -8.54
CA ARG A 100 4.98 -0.03 -9.42
C ARG A 100 5.56 0.42 -10.78
N MET A 101 5.03 1.50 -11.36
CA MET A 101 5.61 2.08 -12.58
C MET A 101 7.10 2.37 -12.39
N MET A 102 7.43 3.00 -11.27
CA MET A 102 8.81 3.30 -10.92
C MET A 102 9.65 2.03 -10.74
N GLN A 103 9.15 1.00 -10.05
CA GLN A 103 9.85 -0.29 -9.89
C GLN A 103 10.13 -1.00 -11.21
N ASP A 104 9.23 -0.88 -12.15
CA ASP A 104 9.36 -1.49 -13.48
C ASP A 104 10.15 -0.60 -14.46
N GLY A 105 10.71 0.54 -14.01
CA GLY A 105 11.46 1.48 -14.84
C GLY A 105 10.58 2.24 -15.85
N LEU A 106 9.26 2.30 -15.60
CA LEU A 106 8.30 3.01 -16.44
C LEU A 106 8.15 4.50 -16.06
N ASP A 107 9.03 5.01 -15.23
CA ASP A 107 9.23 6.43 -14.95
C ASP A 107 10.15 7.12 -15.96
N VAL A 108 10.76 6.34 -16.88
CA VAL A 108 11.59 6.80 -17.99
C VAL A 108 10.94 6.43 -19.31
N ASP A 109 10.86 7.39 -20.24
CA ASP A 109 10.32 7.15 -21.57
C ASP A 109 11.34 6.44 -22.51
N GLU A 110 10.90 6.05 -23.69
CA GLU A 110 11.73 5.35 -24.67
C GLU A 110 12.91 6.19 -25.19
N SER A 111 12.83 7.52 -25.03
CA SER A 111 13.93 8.42 -25.35
C SER A 111 14.95 8.57 -24.21
N GLY A 112 14.71 7.90 -23.07
CA GLY A 112 15.55 7.98 -21.89
C GLY A 112 15.36 9.25 -21.07
N ARG A 113 14.20 9.91 -21.17
CA ARG A 113 13.82 11.07 -20.34
C ARG A 113 12.86 10.61 -19.23
N LEU A 114 12.85 11.32 -18.10
CA LEU A 114 11.80 11.12 -17.10
C LEU A 114 10.42 11.38 -17.73
N ALA A 115 9.49 10.45 -17.55
CA ALA A 115 8.09 10.63 -17.91
C ALA A 115 7.42 11.67 -16.97
N PHE A 116 7.91 11.72 -15.71
CA PHE A 116 7.49 12.72 -14.71
C PHE A 116 8.66 13.05 -13.78
N GLU A 117 8.79 14.32 -13.40
CA GLU A 117 9.82 14.80 -12.49
C GLU A 117 9.42 14.70 -11.01
N GLY A 118 8.13 14.56 -10.74
CA GLY A 118 7.62 14.43 -9.39
C GLY A 118 6.51 13.40 -9.25
N ALA A 119 6.54 12.64 -8.17
CA ALA A 119 5.52 11.65 -7.83
C ALA A 119 4.99 11.88 -6.41
N TYR A 120 3.67 11.94 -6.25
CA TYR A 120 3.03 12.00 -4.94
C TYR A 120 2.16 10.76 -4.73
N LEU A 121 2.57 9.95 -3.77
CA LEU A 121 1.91 8.71 -3.38
C LEU A 121 1.18 8.96 -2.06
N GLN A 122 -0.13 9.17 -2.13
CA GLN A 122 -0.97 9.39 -0.96
C GLN A 122 -1.55 8.06 -0.47
N VAL A 123 -1.32 7.75 0.80
CA VAL A 123 -1.75 6.54 1.52
C VAL A 123 -1.52 5.22 0.76
N PRO A 124 -0.34 5.04 0.13
CA PRO A 124 -0.04 3.81 -0.59
C PRO A 124 0.18 2.62 0.35
N GLY A 125 0.51 2.87 1.62
CA GLY A 125 1.08 1.87 2.53
C GLY A 125 2.57 1.65 2.27
N GLY A 126 3.11 0.56 2.78
CA GLY A 126 4.50 0.13 2.58
C GLY A 126 4.64 -0.97 1.55
N GLY A 127 3.53 -1.57 1.17
CA GLY A 127 3.51 -2.67 0.21
C GLY A 127 3.54 -2.18 -1.23
N GLY A 128 4.37 -2.81 -2.05
CA GLY A 128 4.23 -2.73 -3.48
C GLY A 128 2.91 -3.37 -3.91
N SER A 129 2.30 -2.89 -4.95
CA SER A 129 1.24 -3.63 -5.60
C SER A 129 1.87 -4.61 -6.57
N ALA A 130 2.38 -5.69 -6.05
CA ALA A 130 2.62 -6.82 -6.90
C ALA A 130 1.34 -7.14 -7.65
N GLY A 131 1.46 -7.42 -8.88
CA GLY A 131 0.39 -8.01 -9.61
C GLY A 131 -0.39 -7.13 -10.57
N PHE A 132 -0.08 -5.86 -10.76
CA PHE A 132 -0.70 -5.13 -11.86
C PHE A 132 -0.30 -5.71 -13.22
N ASN A 133 0.95 -6.08 -13.40
CA ASN A 133 1.45 -6.68 -14.64
C ASN A 133 1.36 -8.22 -14.66
N SER A 134 1.24 -8.84 -13.51
CA SER A 134 1.22 -10.30 -13.36
C SER A 134 -0.09 -10.80 -12.75
N ARG A 135 -1.15 -10.03 -12.84
CA ARG A 135 -2.44 -10.25 -12.19
C ARG A 135 -3.02 -11.66 -12.39
N PHE A 136 -2.85 -12.25 -13.56
CA PHE A 136 -3.36 -13.58 -13.84
C PHE A 136 -2.46 -14.68 -13.30
N ALA A 137 -1.16 -14.42 -13.17
CA ALA A 137 -0.20 -15.36 -12.60
C ALA A 137 -0.06 -15.18 -11.08
N GLN A 138 -0.43 -14.00 -10.54
CA GLN A 138 -0.08 -13.62 -9.19
C GLN A 138 -1.17 -12.79 -8.53
N PRO A 139 -2.12 -13.46 -7.89
CA PRO A 139 -3.29 -12.80 -7.33
C PRO A 139 -3.01 -12.02 -6.03
N THR A 140 -1.81 -12.10 -5.46
CA THR A 140 -1.57 -11.66 -4.09
C THR A 140 -0.75 -10.39 -4.00
N ARG A 141 -0.97 -9.65 -2.93
CA ARG A 141 -0.13 -8.54 -2.50
C ARG A 141 1.26 -9.07 -2.20
N HIS A 142 2.22 -8.37 -2.71
CA HIS A 142 3.60 -8.56 -2.36
C HIS A 142 4.04 -7.26 -1.70
N PRO A 143 4.38 -7.23 -0.41
CA PRO A 143 5.02 -6.05 0.12
C PRO A 143 6.26 -5.81 -0.73
N SER A 144 6.39 -4.61 -1.22
CA SER A 144 7.65 -4.27 -1.83
C SER A 144 8.69 -4.39 -0.73
N THR A 145 9.77 -5.02 -1.03
CA THR A 145 10.96 -5.00 -0.18
C THR A 145 11.61 -3.61 -0.17
N GLY A 146 10.84 -2.59 -0.49
CA GLY A 146 11.24 -1.21 -0.60
C GLY A 146 11.69 -0.56 0.67
N ALA A 147 11.53 -1.22 1.78
CA ALA A 147 12.21 -0.90 3.00
C ALA A 147 13.72 -0.70 2.86
N SER A 148 14.32 -1.20 1.81
CA SER A 148 15.74 -0.99 1.52
C SER A 148 16.03 0.21 0.61
N GLY A 149 15.08 1.09 0.37
CA GLY A 149 15.22 2.15 -0.65
C GLY A 149 15.14 1.63 -2.08
N SER A 150 15.19 0.32 -2.29
CA SER A 150 15.27 -0.29 -3.61
C SER A 150 14.00 -0.17 -4.44
N THR A 151 12.84 0.00 -3.80
CA THR A 151 11.59 0.32 -4.53
C THR A 151 11.57 1.72 -5.09
N LEU A 152 12.48 2.54 -4.62
CA LEU A 152 12.61 3.94 -4.99
C LEU A 152 14.00 4.20 -5.58
N ASP A 153 14.79 3.13 -5.73
CA ASP A 153 16.10 3.15 -6.38
C ASP A 153 15.87 2.97 -7.88
N HIS A 154 15.29 4.01 -8.48
CA HIS A 154 14.78 3.96 -9.84
C HIS A 154 15.88 4.09 -10.87
N ALA A 155 15.54 3.56 -12.04
CA ALA A 155 16.28 3.87 -13.24
C ALA A 155 16.50 5.39 -13.32
N ARG A 156 17.76 5.79 -13.36
CA ARG A 156 18.12 7.15 -13.70
C ARG A 156 17.81 7.38 -15.17
N ASP A 157 17.31 8.56 -15.51
CA ASP A 157 17.20 8.94 -16.90
C ASP A 157 18.61 9.03 -17.54
N ARG A 158 18.66 9.18 -18.83
CA ARG A 158 19.94 9.32 -19.56
C ARG A 158 20.81 10.50 -19.12
N PHE A 159 20.24 11.42 -18.33
CA PHE A 159 20.94 12.57 -17.75
C PHE A 159 21.30 12.37 -16.28
N GLY A 160 20.98 11.21 -15.71
CA GLY A 160 21.26 10.88 -14.32
C GLY A 160 20.23 11.40 -13.31
N ASN A 161 19.09 11.96 -13.78
CA ASN A 161 18.03 12.44 -12.90
C ASN A 161 17.17 11.30 -12.40
N VAL A 162 16.56 11.54 -11.24
CA VAL A 162 15.53 10.68 -10.62
C VAL A 162 14.34 11.55 -10.23
N PRO A 163 13.10 11.04 -10.25
CA PRO A 163 11.95 11.83 -9.84
C PRO A 163 12.04 12.21 -8.36
N LYS A 164 11.48 13.35 -8.00
CA LYS A 164 11.23 13.74 -6.60
C LYS A 164 9.98 13.04 -6.12
N ILE A 165 10.03 12.40 -4.96
CA ILE A 165 8.96 11.53 -4.47
C ILE A 165 8.49 12.00 -3.10
N VAL A 166 7.19 12.15 -2.95
CA VAL A 166 6.52 12.33 -1.66
C VAL A 166 5.64 11.13 -1.39
N ILE A 167 5.85 10.49 -0.25
CA ILE A 167 5.01 9.41 0.27
C ILE A 167 4.34 9.93 1.54
N ALA A 168 3.01 9.93 1.56
CA ALA A 168 2.25 10.36 2.72
C ALA A 168 1.29 9.24 3.15
N ASN A 169 1.55 8.63 4.29
CA ASN A 169 0.71 7.61 4.92
C ASN A 169 -0.07 8.20 6.11
N THR A 170 -1.07 7.48 6.58
CA THR A 170 -1.75 7.73 7.85
C THR A 170 -1.46 6.61 8.83
N SER A 171 -1.89 6.74 10.07
CA SER A 171 -1.75 5.66 11.06
C SER A 171 -2.37 4.34 10.61
N THR A 172 -3.46 4.39 9.84
CA THR A 172 -4.13 3.17 9.34
C THR A 172 -3.20 2.31 8.49
N GLU A 173 -2.35 2.91 7.66
CA GLU A 173 -1.44 2.15 6.80
C GLU A 173 -0.39 1.38 7.59
N TYR A 174 -0.04 1.83 8.79
CA TYR A 174 0.85 1.07 9.70
C TYR A 174 0.18 -0.19 10.26
N TRP A 175 -1.14 -0.18 10.42
CA TRP A 175 -1.90 -1.30 10.96
C TRP A 175 -2.29 -2.35 9.90
N ASN A 176 -2.55 -1.92 8.67
CA ASN A 176 -3.15 -2.80 7.67
C ASN A 176 -2.54 -2.75 6.27
N ARG A 177 -1.45 -1.99 6.08
CA ARG A 177 -0.79 -1.78 4.78
C ARG A 177 0.72 -1.71 4.88
N ASP A 178 1.31 -2.26 5.92
CA ASP A 178 2.76 -2.43 6.09
C ASP A 178 3.57 -1.14 5.96
N ALA A 179 3.00 0.04 6.32
CA ALA A 179 3.63 1.33 6.08
C ALA A 179 4.98 1.49 6.76
N SER A 180 5.23 0.80 7.87
CA SER A 180 6.54 0.83 8.53
C SER A 180 7.67 0.33 7.62
N LEU A 181 7.38 -0.59 6.69
CA LEU A 181 8.38 -1.12 5.76
C LEU A 181 8.93 -0.07 4.77
N VAL A 182 8.32 1.11 4.68
CA VAL A 182 8.89 2.24 3.91
C VAL A 182 10.19 2.74 4.55
N THR A 183 10.30 2.62 5.87
CA THR A 183 11.38 3.22 6.67
C THR A 183 12.00 2.26 7.68
N THR A 184 11.74 0.96 7.56
CA THR A 184 12.38 -0.08 8.36
C THR A 184 12.89 -1.22 7.50
N THR A 185 13.82 -2.00 8.06
CA THR A 185 14.22 -3.27 7.45
C THR A 185 13.05 -4.27 7.44
N PRO A 186 13.06 -5.27 6.52
CA PRO A 186 11.99 -6.28 6.41
C PRO A 186 11.75 -7.12 7.66
N ASP A 187 12.74 -7.20 8.56
CA ASP A 187 12.65 -7.85 9.86
C ASP A 187 12.20 -6.88 10.98
N GLY A 188 11.96 -5.60 10.63
CA GLY A 188 11.52 -4.58 11.57
C GLY A 188 12.51 -4.26 12.70
N MET A 189 13.81 -4.53 12.49
CA MET A 189 14.84 -4.39 13.54
C MET A 189 15.64 -3.09 13.45
N ALA A 190 15.64 -2.43 12.30
CA ALA A 190 16.40 -1.20 12.09
C ALA A 190 15.61 -0.18 11.26
N ASP A 191 15.86 1.11 11.51
CA ASP A 191 15.39 2.20 10.67
C ASP A 191 16.18 2.25 9.37
N VAL A 192 15.49 2.56 8.26
CA VAL A 192 16.09 2.81 6.95
C VAL A 192 15.74 4.23 6.51
N ALA A 193 16.76 5.05 6.32
CA ALA A 193 16.54 6.43 5.88
C ALA A 193 16.03 6.47 4.42
N PRO A 194 15.04 7.31 4.11
CA PRO A 194 14.63 7.55 2.73
C PRO A 194 15.79 8.13 1.89
N ALA A 195 15.79 7.83 0.60
CA ALA A 195 16.75 8.41 -0.33
C ALA A 195 16.60 9.94 -0.40
N LEU A 196 17.63 10.64 -0.87
CA LEU A 196 17.68 12.11 -0.89
C LEU A 196 16.55 12.75 -1.72
N ASN A 197 16.09 12.05 -2.75
CA ASN A 197 14.98 12.47 -3.62
C ASN A 197 13.60 12.05 -3.09
N VAL A 198 13.52 11.51 -1.87
CA VAL A 198 12.28 11.03 -1.25
C VAL A 198 11.98 11.80 0.03
N ARG A 199 10.71 12.12 0.24
CA ARG A 199 10.18 12.61 1.52
C ARG A 199 9.04 11.72 1.96
N VAL A 200 9.08 11.32 3.23
CA VAL A 200 8.08 10.45 3.85
C VAL A 200 7.37 11.21 4.97
N TYR A 201 6.06 11.17 4.95
CA TYR A 201 5.23 11.76 6.00
C TYR A 201 4.22 10.73 6.50
N ALA A 202 3.96 10.74 7.79
CA ALA A 202 2.94 9.91 8.39
C ALA A 202 2.02 10.79 9.27
N PHE A 203 0.76 10.88 8.91
CA PHE A 203 -0.25 11.65 9.64
C PHE A 203 -0.81 10.79 10.76
N MET A 204 -0.38 11.12 11.98
CA MET A 204 -0.71 10.34 13.17
C MET A 204 -2.17 10.52 13.59
N GLY A 205 -2.78 9.45 14.12
CA GLY A 205 -4.18 9.43 14.52
C GLY A 205 -5.19 9.52 13.37
N ALA A 206 -4.72 9.74 12.14
CA ALA A 206 -5.56 9.80 10.96
C ALA A 206 -5.84 8.40 10.41
N GLN A 207 -6.96 8.26 9.73
CA GLN A 207 -7.36 7.06 9.02
C GLN A 207 -7.22 7.22 7.51
N HIS A 208 -7.29 6.11 6.79
CA HIS A 208 -7.16 6.05 5.32
C HIS A 208 -8.03 7.10 4.60
N TYR A 209 -9.24 7.27 5.12
CA TYR A 209 -10.18 8.33 4.69
C TYR A 209 -10.57 9.18 5.87
N VAL A 210 -10.84 10.46 5.62
CA VAL A 210 -11.40 11.35 6.65
C VAL A 210 -12.83 10.90 6.97
N GLY A 211 -13.07 10.53 8.22
CA GLY A 211 -14.39 10.19 8.71
C GLY A 211 -15.29 11.42 8.78
N ARG A 212 -16.44 11.37 8.14
CA ARG A 212 -17.43 12.47 8.19
C ARG A 212 -18.41 12.35 9.35
N SER A 213 -18.40 11.24 10.07
CA SER A 213 -19.27 10.99 11.21
C SER A 213 -18.58 10.06 12.21
N ARG A 214 -18.99 10.11 13.47
CA ARG A 214 -18.54 9.17 14.50
C ARG A 214 -19.22 7.81 14.39
N ALA A 215 -19.60 7.39 13.19
CA ALA A 215 -20.24 6.11 12.97
C ALA A 215 -19.28 4.97 13.33
N ARG A 216 -19.83 3.96 13.98
CA ARG A 216 -19.15 2.69 14.27
C ARG A 216 -19.43 1.67 13.17
N LEU A 217 -19.26 1.98 11.93
CA LEU A 217 -19.42 0.96 10.87
C LEU A 217 -18.64 -0.30 11.26
N PRO A 218 -18.38 -1.32 10.59
CA PRO A 218 -17.98 -2.65 11.07
C PRO A 218 -16.72 -2.66 11.99
N PHE A 219 -16.47 -1.58 12.71
CA PHE A 219 -15.32 -1.38 13.60
C PHE A 219 -15.73 -1.39 15.07
N VAL A 220 -14.82 -1.83 15.94
CA VAL A 220 -15.02 -1.77 17.40
C VAL A 220 -15.02 -0.30 17.87
N ASN A 221 -14.12 0.50 17.32
CA ASN A 221 -13.96 1.90 17.65
C ASN A 221 -14.66 2.81 16.61
N CYS A 222 -14.98 4.03 17.00
CA CYS A 222 -15.47 5.05 16.07
C CYS A 222 -14.42 5.39 15.01
N VAL A 223 -14.86 5.82 13.84
CA VAL A 223 -13.98 6.34 12.80
C VAL A 223 -13.39 7.67 13.25
N SER A 224 -12.07 7.86 13.10
CA SER A 224 -11.41 9.14 13.37
C SER A 224 -11.87 10.21 12.38
N THR A 225 -12.08 11.41 12.89
CA THR A 225 -12.47 12.59 12.09
C THR A 225 -11.29 13.52 11.79
N THR A 226 -10.08 13.12 12.14
CA THR A 226 -8.85 13.90 11.89
C THR A 226 -8.70 14.17 10.40
N ASP A 227 -8.78 15.45 10.01
CA ASP A 227 -8.72 15.87 8.61
C ASP A 227 -7.30 16.20 8.17
N HIS A 228 -6.70 15.24 7.49
CA HIS A 228 -5.35 15.35 6.93
C HIS A 228 -5.32 15.89 5.49
N TYR A 229 -6.46 16.13 4.86
CA TYR A 229 -6.48 16.51 3.43
C TYR A 229 -5.88 17.88 3.15
N LEU A 230 -6.01 18.85 4.06
CA LEU A 230 -5.38 20.16 3.86
C LEU A 230 -3.86 20.06 3.88
N ALA A 231 -3.31 19.31 4.83
CA ALA A 231 -1.87 19.07 4.90
C ALA A 231 -1.35 18.27 3.68
N MET A 232 -2.12 17.29 3.20
CA MET A 232 -1.76 16.55 2.00
C MET A 232 -1.76 17.42 0.74
N ARG A 233 -2.69 18.39 0.62
CA ARG A 233 -2.65 19.39 -0.46
C ARG A 233 -1.41 20.27 -0.37
N ALA A 234 -1.03 20.69 0.84
CA ALA A 234 0.19 21.48 1.04
C ALA A 234 1.45 20.70 0.61
N LEU A 235 1.49 19.38 0.84
CA LEU A 235 2.58 18.54 0.38
C LEU A 235 2.65 18.42 -1.15
N LEU A 236 1.52 18.45 -1.85
CA LEU A 236 1.51 18.48 -3.32
C LEU A 236 2.13 19.78 -3.85
N LEU A 237 1.79 20.93 -3.25
CA LEU A 237 2.41 22.22 -3.59
C LEU A 237 3.91 22.22 -3.24
N ALA A 238 4.29 21.62 -2.12
CA ALA A 238 5.68 21.49 -1.74
C ALA A 238 6.47 20.60 -2.72
N LEU A 239 5.88 19.53 -3.25
CA LEU A 239 6.45 18.72 -4.31
C LEU A 239 6.66 19.54 -5.58
N GLU A 240 5.67 20.34 -5.99
CA GLU A 240 5.82 21.23 -7.14
C GLU A 240 7.00 22.18 -6.95
N GLY A 241 7.07 22.86 -5.82
CA GLY A 241 8.19 23.76 -5.49
C GLY A 241 9.54 23.03 -5.52
N TRP A 242 9.58 21.81 -5.03
CA TRP A 242 10.79 20.97 -5.04
C TRP A 242 11.23 20.59 -6.46
N VAL A 243 10.30 20.15 -7.28
CA VAL A 243 10.56 19.83 -8.70
C VAL A 243 11.08 21.07 -9.47
N ARG A 244 10.48 22.22 -9.21
CA ARG A 244 10.91 23.49 -9.82
C ARG A 244 12.23 24.04 -9.26
N GLY A 245 12.76 23.44 -8.18
CA GLY A 245 13.96 23.93 -7.51
C GLY A 245 13.80 25.25 -6.75
N THR A 246 12.55 25.67 -6.48
CA THR A 246 12.25 26.92 -5.79
C THR A 246 12.22 26.77 -4.27
N GLN A 247 11.81 25.60 -3.78
CA GLN A 247 11.71 25.32 -2.35
C GLN A 247 11.77 23.82 -2.11
N ALA A 248 12.59 23.40 -1.13
CA ALA A 248 12.55 22.02 -0.65
C ALA A 248 11.31 21.80 0.23
N PRO A 249 10.67 20.62 0.19
CA PRO A 249 9.63 20.26 1.15
C PRO A 249 10.18 20.26 2.58
N PRO A 250 9.32 20.33 3.61
CA PRO A 250 9.72 20.07 4.98
C PRO A 250 10.50 18.76 5.10
N ALA A 251 11.31 18.62 6.14
CA ALA A 251 11.96 17.35 6.44
C ALA A 251 10.92 16.22 6.59
N SER A 252 11.31 15.01 6.25
CA SER A 252 10.47 13.83 6.47
C SER A 252 10.04 13.73 7.94
N ALA A 253 8.79 13.34 8.17
CA ALA A 253 8.20 13.21 9.51
C ALA A 253 7.38 11.92 9.58
N TYR A 254 7.95 10.91 10.22
CA TYR A 254 7.35 9.57 10.37
C TYR A 254 7.87 8.92 11.66
N PRO A 255 7.16 7.93 12.23
CA PRO A 255 7.61 7.25 13.43
C PRO A 255 8.82 6.35 13.14
N THR A 256 9.75 6.24 14.11
CA THR A 256 11.00 5.49 14.00
C THR A 256 11.20 4.52 15.18
N LEU A 257 12.03 3.51 14.97
CA LEU A 257 12.46 2.59 16.02
C LEU A 257 13.43 3.28 16.99
N SER A 258 14.36 4.05 16.45
CA SER A 258 15.40 4.75 17.22
C SER A 258 14.86 5.77 18.21
N GLU A 259 13.72 6.41 17.90
CA GLU A 259 13.03 7.33 18.82
C GLU A 259 11.98 6.64 19.70
N GLY A 260 11.82 5.31 19.59
CA GLY A 260 10.79 4.58 20.33
C GLY A 260 9.37 4.98 19.95
N THR A 261 9.18 5.48 18.73
CA THR A 261 7.85 5.85 18.19
C THR A 261 7.27 4.80 17.26
N LEU A 262 8.02 3.72 16.97
CA LEU A 262 7.54 2.49 16.34
C LEU A 262 7.71 1.31 17.31
N LEU A 263 6.65 0.51 17.48
CA LEU A 263 6.62 -0.65 18.37
C LEU A 263 6.12 -1.90 17.63
N SER A 264 6.41 -3.07 18.20
CA SER A 264 5.64 -4.27 17.89
C SER A 264 4.20 -4.13 18.39
N VAL A 265 3.26 -4.94 17.90
CA VAL A 265 1.88 -4.91 18.39
C VAL A 265 1.82 -5.25 19.89
N ASP A 266 2.63 -6.17 20.36
CA ASP A 266 2.69 -6.50 21.79
C ASP A 266 3.25 -5.32 22.60
N GLY A 267 4.28 -4.65 22.10
CA GLY A 267 4.82 -3.43 22.71
C GLY A 267 3.78 -2.29 22.72
N TYR A 268 3.03 -2.12 21.65
CA TYR A 268 1.92 -1.17 21.58
C TYR A 268 0.87 -1.47 22.66
N ARG A 269 0.42 -2.72 22.74
CA ARG A 269 -0.59 -3.14 23.72
C ARG A 269 -0.13 -2.96 25.16
N ALA A 270 1.13 -3.23 25.43
CA ALA A 270 1.72 -3.03 26.76
C ALA A 270 1.83 -1.55 27.14
N ALA A 271 2.05 -0.67 26.15
CA ALA A 271 2.15 0.78 26.34
C ALA A 271 0.81 1.52 26.28
N PHE A 272 -0.26 0.87 25.79
CA PHE A 272 -1.54 1.51 25.59
C PHE A 272 -2.21 1.82 26.94
N PRO A 273 -2.70 3.07 27.16
CA PRO A 273 -3.27 3.47 28.45
C PRO A 273 -4.54 2.69 28.76
N LEU A 274 -4.69 2.31 30.03
CA LEU A 274 -5.87 1.60 30.52
C LEU A 274 -7.00 2.57 30.83
N GLY A 275 -8.24 2.10 30.70
CA GLY A 275 -9.43 2.83 31.18
C GLY A 275 -9.95 3.96 30.28
N ILE A 276 -9.37 4.19 29.12
CA ILE A 276 -9.81 5.23 28.17
C ILE A 276 -11.01 4.81 27.28
N GLY A 277 -11.60 3.64 27.52
CA GLY A 277 -12.78 3.17 26.79
C GLY A 277 -12.50 2.69 25.34
N ILE A 278 -11.24 2.57 24.96
CA ILE A 278 -10.78 2.06 23.68
C ILE A 278 -10.02 0.75 23.89
N SER A 279 -10.32 -0.23 23.06
CA SER A 279 -9.59 -1.48 23.06
C SER A 279 -8.49 -1.47 21.99
N PRO A 280 -7.21 -1.64 22.36
CA PRO A 280 -6.14 -1.74 21.37
C PRO A 280 -6.33 -3.02 20.52
N PRO A 281 -5.98 -2.98 19.22
CA PRO A 281 -6.02 -4.18 18.38
C PRO A 281 -5.13 -5.28 18.93
N ALA A 282 -5.57 -6.52 18.75
CA ALA A 282 -4.79 -7.68 19.15
C ALA A 282 -3.67 -8.03 18.15
N GLN A 283 -3.80 -7.58 16.93
CA GLN A 283 -2.86 -7.88 15.83
C GLN A 283 -2.95 -6.82 14.74
N ASN A 284 -1.91 -6.68 13.96
CA ASN A 284 -1.90 -5.96 12.69
C ASN A 284 -1.97 -6.96 11.52
N LEU A 285 -2.25 -6.44 10.34
CA LEU A 285 -2.11 -7.25 9.13
C LEU A 285 -0.61 -7.40 8.81
N ARG A 286 -0.18 -8.64 8.61
CA ARG A 286 1.19 -8.98 8.24
C ARG A 286 1.15 -9.84 6.99
N GLU A 287 1.85 -9.40 5.96
CA GLU A 287 1.92 -10.14 4.71
C GLU A 287 3.04 -11.18 4.76
N PRO A 288 2.80 -12.42 4.30
CA PRO A 288 3.87 -13.42 4.18
C PRO A 288 4.84 -13.06 3.05
N ARG A 289 6.08 -13.46 3.17
CA ARG A 289 7.01 -13.45 2.06
C ARG A 289 6.60 -14.55 1.09
N LEU A 290 6.40 -14.18 -0.18
CA LEU A 290 5.92 -15.10 -1.20
C LEU A 290 7.07 -15.49 -2.12
N ASP A 291 7.31 -16.78 -2.24
CA ASP A 291 8.27 -17.34 -3.19
C ASP A 291 7.54 -17.88 -4.41
N PHE A 292 7.62 -17.14 -5.49
CA PHE A 292 7.06 -17.48 -6.80
C PHE A 292 8.00 -18.30 -7.68
N GLY A 293 9.22 -18.58 -7.21
CA GLY A 293 10.23 -19.30 -7.95
C GLY A 293 11.34 -18.41 -8.53
N PRO A 294 12.39 -19.03 -9.08
CA PRO A 294 13.64 -18.32 -9.40
C PRO A 294 13.52 -17.29 -10.53
N ARG A 295 12.57 -17.46 -11.45
CA ARG A 295 12.38 -16.52 -12.56
C ARG A 295 11.58 -15.28 -12.22
N PHE A 296 10.95 -15.27 -11.04
CA PHE A 296 10.03 -14.18 -10.69
C PHE A 296 10.72 -12.84 -10.57
N ALA A 297 11.85 -12.79 -9.87
CA ALA A 297 12.56 -11.53 -9.60
C ALA A 297 13.12 -10.87 -10.87
N LEU A 298 13.55 -11.67 -11.86
CA LEU A 298 14.20 -11.17 -13.08
C LEU A 298 13.25 -11.06 -14.28
N GLU A 299 12.30 -11.99 -14.38
CA GLU A 299 11.47 -12.14 -15.58
C GLU A 299 9.97 -11.90 -15.30
N GLY A 300 9.57 -11.75 -14.04
CA GLY A 300 8.15 -11.66 -13.66
C GLY A 300 7.38 -12.96 -13.84
N ILE A 301 8.08 -14.10 -14.07
CA ILE A 301 7.47 -15.40 -14.34
C ILE A 301 7.31 -16.17 -13.03
N ALA A 302 6.08 -16.53 -12.69
CA ALA A 302 5.80 -17.38 -11.53
C ALA A 302 5.97 -18.86 -11.90
N ASP A 303 6.99 -19.49 -11.36
CA ASP A 303 7.21 -20.94 -11.48
C ASP A 303 6.36 -21.73 -10.47
N ARG A 304 5.88 -21.07 -9.41
CA ARG A 304 5.11 -21.65 -8.31
C ARG A 304 3.78 -20.92 -8.16
N VAL A 305 2.68 -21.63 -8.41
CA VAL A 305 1.31 -21.10 -8.28
C VAL A 305 0.45 -22.16 -7.59
N PRO A 306 -0.05 -21.92 -6.38
CA PRO A 306 0.20 -20.75 -5.54
C PRO A 306 1.67 -20.64 -5.12
N PRO A 307 2.14 -19.42 -4.78
CA PRO A 307 3.49 -19.25 -4.28
C PRO A 307 3.69 -19.96 -2.94
N VAL A 308 4.93 -20.29 -2.63
CA VAL A 308 5.27 -20.79 -1.30
C VAL A 308 5.26 -19.62 -0.32
N GLU A 309 4.50 -19.75 0.76
CA GLU A 309 4.44 -18.76 1.83
C GLU A 309 5.58 -18.99 2.83
N GLY A 310 6.41 -17.97 3.02
CA GLY A 310 7.46 -17.93 4.03
C GLY A 310 7.03 -17.15 5.28
N ALA A 311 8.01 -16.81 6.11
CA ALA A 311 7.77 -15.96 7.29
C ALA A 311 7.18 -14.61 6.87
N ALA A 312 6.25 -14.08 7.67
CA ALA A 312 5.69 -12.77 7.44
C ALA A 312 6.75 -11.65 7.61
N TYR A 313 6.52 -10.52 6.96
CA TYR A 313 7.28 -9.32 7.24
C TYR A 313 7.00 -8.82 8.66
N GLU A 314 8.03 -8.32 9.33
CA GLU A 314 7.89 -7.77 10.68
C GLU A 314 7.53 -6.28 10.61
N THR A 315 6.24 -6.02 10.54
CA THR A 315 5.72 -4.65 10.52
C THR A 315 5.58 -4.08 11.93
N ARG A 316 5.71 -2.77 12.04
CA ARG A 316 5.62 -2.01 13.28
C ARG A 316 4.45 -1.03 13.22
N VAL A 317 3.98 -0.63 14.39
CA VAL A 317 2.87 0.32 14.54
C VAL A 317 3.32 1.54 15.35
N PRO A 318 2.71 2.72 15.14
CA PRO A 318 3.05 3.90 15.92
C PRO A 318 2.80 3.68 17.41
N ALA A 319 3.74 4.11 18.26
CA ALA A 319 3.61 4.03 19.70
C ALA A 319 2.51 4.96 20.22
N PRO A 320 1.73 4.57 21.25
CA PRO A 320 0.74 5.46 21.86
C PRO A 320 1.41 6.44 22.85
N ASP A 321 0.80 7.61 23.05
CA ASP A 321 1.08 8.49 24.17
C ASP A 321 0.17 8.18 25.39
N ALA A 322 0.24 9.01 26.42
CA ALA A 322 -0.55 8.82 27.66
C ALA A 322 -2.08 8.89 27.43
N ASP A 323 -2.53 9.54 26.36
CA ASP A 323 -3.93 9.64 25.96
C ASP A 323 -4.32 8.58 24.90
N GLY A 324 -3.39 7.68 24.56
CA GLY A 324 -3.59 6.65 23.55
C GLY A 324 -3.45 7.16 22.11
N ASN A 325 -2.98 8.39 21.91
CA ASN A 325 -2.76 8.96 20.60
C ASN A 325 -1.43 8.52 20.00
N ASP A 326 -1.39 8.30 18.69
CA ASP A 326 -0.20 7.86 17.99
C ASP A 326 0.93 8.91 18.06
N ARG A 327 2.16 8.46 18.35
CA ARG A 327 3.38 9.26 18.46
C ARG A 327 4.20 9.23 17.17
N GLY A 328 5.08 10.21 17.05
CA GLY A 328 5.95 10.39 15.89
C GLY A 328 5.21 11.06 14.73
N GLY A 329 5.86 11.19 13.59
CA GLY A 329 5.24 11.71 12.38
C GLY A 329 4.64 13.13 12.47
N VAL A 330 3.67 13.40 11.60
CA VAL A 330 2.94 14.68 11.56
C VAL A 330 1.74 14.58 12.50
N ARG A 331 1.71 15.40 13.52
CA ARG A 331 0.58 15.52 14.45
C ARG A 331 -0.20 16.78 14.13
N LEU A 332 -1.42 16.62 13.62
CA LEU A 332 -2.35 17.72 13.36
C LEU A 332 -2.89 18.30 14.68
N VAL A 333 -3.65 19.38 14.61
CA VAL A 333 -4.11 20.11 15.79
C VAL A 333 -4.91 19.21 16.74
N GLU A 334 -5.72 18.30 16.21
CA GLU A 334 -6.50 17.33 17.00
C GLU A 334 -5.61 16.37 17.81
N MET A 335 -4.36 16.19 17.37
CA MET A 335 -3.36 15.36 18.03
C MET A 335 -2.44 16.16 18.95
N GLN A 336 -2.33 17.49 18.74
CA GLN A 336 -1.51 18.37 19.58
C GLN A 336 -2.28 18.86 20.80
N VAL A 337 -3.59 19.07 20.66
CA VAL A 337 -4.50 19.49 21.74
C VAL A 337 -5.67 18.50 21.77
N PRO A 338 -5.42 17.25 22.20
CA PRO A 338 -6.42 16.19 22.06
C PRO A 338 -7.57 16.38 23.03
N VAL A 339 -8.80 16.29 22.53
CA VAL A 339 -10.03 16.18 23.30
C VAL A 339 -10.58 14.75 23.30
N GLY A 340 -9.81 13.81 22.76
CA GLY A 340 -10.14 12.40 22.65
C GLY A 340 -8.94 11.61 22.11
N THR A 341 -9.07 10.28 22.09
CA THR A 341 -8.06 9.40 21.52
C THR A 341 -8.28 9.26 20.01
N HIS A 342 -7.26 9.59 19.25
CA HIS A 342 -7.22 9.46 17.81
C HIS A 342 -6.18 8.40 17.42
N THR A 343 -6.64 7.30 16.84
CA THR A 343 -5.78 6.21 16.40
C THR A 343 -6.21 5.72 15.03
N GLY A 344 -5.26 5.33 14.22
CA GLY A 344 -5.49 4.67 12.95
C GLY A 344 -5.98 3.22 13.09
N ALA A 345 -5.95 2.70 14.31
CA ALA A 345 -6.36 1.36 14.64
C ALA A 345 -7.89 1.22 14.71
N GLY A 346 -8.52 0.89 13.60
CA GLY A 346 -9.91 0.41 13.59
C GLY A 346 -9.93 -1.06 14.04
N GLY A 347 -10.17 -1.35 15.33
CA GLY A 347 -10.39 -2.72 15.77
C GLY A 347 -11.60 -3.32 15.05
N GLY A 348 -11.43 -4.48 14.36
CA GLY A 348 -12.56 -5.22 13.81
C GLY A 348 -13.40 -5.82 14.94
N THR A 349 -14.71 -6.00 14.74
CA THR A 349 -15.54 -6.84 15.63
C THR A 349 -15.01 -8.26 15.61
N ALA A 350 -15.23 -9.03 16.68
CA ALA A 350 -14.75 -10.42 16.80
C ALA A 350 -15.18 -11.33 15.62
N ALA A 351 -16.17 -10.93 14.84
CA ALA A 351 -16.64 -11.59 13.62
C ALA A 351 -16.20 -10.87 12.33
N GLY A 352 -15.56 -9.70 12.42
CA GLY A 352 -15.20 -8.86 11.29
C GLY A 352 -13.70 -8.67 11.21
N ARG A 353 -13.15 -9.04 10.10
CA ARG A 353 -11.76 -8.80 9.73
C ARG A 353 -11.47 -7.30 9.83
N GLY A 354 -10.45 -6.92 10.58
CA GLY A 354 -9.88 -5.59 10.52
C GLY A 354 -9.31 -5.37 9.11
N GLY A 355 -9.87 -4.44 8.40
CA GLY A 355 -9.40 -4.06 7.08
C GLY A 355 -10.56 -3.90 6.11
N ILE A 356 -10.66 -2.72 5.54
CA ILE A 356 -11.46 -2.51 4.33
C ILE A 356 -10.77 -3.32 3.23
N HIS A 357 -11.31 -4.49 2.95
CA HIS A 357 -11.01 -5.18 1.72
C HIS A 357 -11.83 -4.52 0.62
N VAL A 358 -11.25 -3.57 -0.06
CA VAL A 358 -11.74 -3.18 -1.38
C VAL A 358 -11.21 -4.24 -2.34
N ALA A 359 -12.14 -4.98 -2.92
CA ALA A 359 -11.88 -5.97 -3.96
C ALA A 359 -11.22 -5.34 -5.19
#